data_e27bebc622857dba68c101bfa0866dcf
#
_entry.id   e27bebc622857dba68c101bfa0866dcf
#
_cell.length_a   1.000
_cell.length_b   1.000
_cell.length_c   1.000
_cell.angle_alpha   90.00
_cell.angle_beta   90.00
_cell.angle_gamma   90.00
#
_symmetry.space_group_name_H-M   'P 1'
#
loop_
_entity.id
_entity.type
_entity.pdbx_description
1 polymer ?
#
loop_
_entity_poly.entity_id
_entity_poly.type
_entity_poly.pdbx_seq_one_letter_code
_entity_poly.pdbx_strand_id
1 'polypeptide(L)'
;MIITPRPLCRLWRSSCNALAPGAPASARGGYEVVNGTMISKRQRRREILEVLVRHGIGVAEDEFIRHEGGDRARAEHLRRACEELGTLFIKLGQVLSTRSDLLPQAYRAELAKLQDEVIPLSADEIAVVIREDLGAPPEDLFASFDRQPMGSASIGQVHSARLRDGRDVVLKVRKPGVDRLVPIDLEIIGQLIDEWSPRFRVLQDTDARGLLRDFGDSVIAELDYDREAANVKFFRDAFAKERGYRIPDVIGEYTKHRVLTEERLDGHKAWDVSDLPRRHRGIVARRIARFVLEPAFERGVFYADPHPGNLLITSDGSLSIIDFGKVGRLGPEIRRCLADMFLAIVRSDAQRLTDRLIELTAPDHPVDRRAIRHEIERMLELYVDVSLEKLRFGDAITDLLELVRRERLRMPGVLVEFFKAMAMCEGILQAIDPDSNFADYLEPMVRKLTYDAFVGPQLLDRLRDSAVDAAQLTIQLPHRIDRVLGDVERGNLRVWAHIENIDPIVKRLEHLVARSNATILAAACIVGLALVLQFYRPHGWQAWIGVVFWIAVAVAAIDYVRTMLALRK
;
A
#
# COMPACT_ATOMS: atom_id res chain seq x y z
N MET A 1 40.48 23.46 -11.04
CA MET A 1 40.22 24.34 -9.89
C MET A 1 39.51 23.47 -8.88
N ILE A 2 40.26 22.99 -7.87
CA ILE A 2 39.84 21.94 -6.93
C ILE A 2 38.97 22.61 -5.85
N ILE A 3 37.67 22.32 -5.86
CA ILE A 3 36.73 22.80 -4.82
C ILE A 3 36.73 21.76 -3.69
N THR A 4 37.32 22.15 -2.57
CA THR A 4 37.37 21.37 -1.33
C THR A 4 35.98 21.20 -0.71
N PRO A 5 35.58 20.02 -0.19
CA PRO A 5 34.26 19.76 0.41
C PRO A 5 34.21 20.33 1.85
N ARG A 6 33.72 21.56 2.00
CA ARG A 6 33.65 22.23 3.32
C ARG A 6 32.33 22.14 4.11
N PRO A 7 31.16 21.67 3.61
CA PRO A 7 29.94 21.69 4.44
C PRO A 7 29.76 20.49 5.37
N LEU A 8 30.18 19.28 5.01
CA LEU A 8 29.97 18.08 5.83
C LEU A 8 30.82 18.04 7.10
N CYS A 9 32.00 18.63 7.06
CA CYS A 9 32.87 18.70 8.23
C CYS A 9 32.27 19.52 9.38
N ARG A 10 31.36 20.46 9.12
CA ARG A 10 30.67 21.23 10.16
C ARG A 10 29.48 20.46 10.76
N LEU A 11 28.73 19.70 9.95
CA LEU A 11 27.63 18.86 10.44
C LEU A 11 28.14 17.67 11.25
N TRP A 12 29.26 17.07 10.81
CA TRP A 12 29.93 16.02 11.55
C TRP A 12 30.45 16.52 12.92
N ARG A 13 31.01 17.74 13.00
CA ARG A 13 31.41 18.36 14.26
C ARG A 13 30.24 18.73 15.17
N SER A 14 29.08 19.15 14.65
CA SER A 14 27.92 19.44 15.49
C SER A 14 27.26 18.16 16.03
N SER A 15 27.22 17.09 15.28
CA SER A 15 26.73 15.77 15.76
C SER A 15 27.73 15.07 16.70
N CYS A 16 29.05 15.33 16.57
CA CYS A 16 30.08 14.79 17.46
C CYS A 16 30.31 15.67 18.70
N ASN A 17 30.16 17.01 18.62
CA ASN A 17 30.37 17.93 19.75
C ASN A 17 29.19 18.01 20.72
N ALA A 18 28.04 17.39 20.44
CA ALA A 18 26.99 17.18 21.43
C ALA A 18 27.37 16.17 22.55
N LEU A 19 28.60 15.69 22.53
CA LEU A 19 29.16 14.71 23.46
C LEU A 19 30.28 15.29 24.30
N ALA A 20 30.04 16.46 24.97
CA ALA A 20 30.93 16.93 26.01
C ALA A 20 30.89 15.98 27.23
N PRO A 21 32.04 15.66 27.86
CA PRO A 21 32.07 14.83 29.05
C PRO A 21 31.55 15.62 30.24
N GLY A 22 30.35 15.32 30.72
CA GLY A 22 29.77 15.97 31.89
C GLY A 22 28.28 15.76 32.13
N ALA A 23 27.59 14.90 31.41
CA ALA A 23 26.19 14.59 31.69
C ALA A 23 26.02 13.52 32.79
N PRO A 24 25.05 13.66 33.71
CA PRO A 24 24.89 12.77 34.85
C PRO A 24 24.50 11.34 34.45
N ALA A 25 24.95 10.40 35.27
CA ALA A 25 24.92 8.94 35.06
C ALA A 25 23.50 8.26 35.01
N SER A 26 22.42 9.01 34.79
CA SER A 26 21.05 8.48 34.71
C SER A 26 20.56 8.14 33.29
N ALA A 27 21.34 8.42 32.25
CA ALA A 27 21.07 7.98 30.88
C ALA A 27 22.00 6.79 30.51
N ARG A 28 21.84 5.68 31.20
CA ARG A 28 22.46 4.41 30.78
C ARG A 28 21.73 3.92 29.55
N GLY A 29 22.24 4.27 28.35
CA GLY A 29 21.84 3.67 27.09
C GLY A 29 22.10 2.15 27.18
N GLY A 30 21.06 1.35 26.87
CA GLY A 30 21.16 -0.09 26.87
C GLY A 30 22.29 -0.55 25.92
N TYR A 31 23.16 -1.40 26.43
CA TYR A 31 24.17 -2.10 25.67
C TYR A 31 23.60 -3.46 25.30
N GLU A 32 23.75 -3.87 24.05
CA GLU A 32 23.28 -5.18 23.58
C GLU A 32 24.40 -5.92 22.83
N VAL A 33 24.40 -7.25 22.92
CA VAL A 33 25.44 -8.11 22.37
C VAL A 33 25.02 -8.56 20.98
N VAL A 34 25.77 -8.19 19.93
CA VAL A 34 25.65 -8.69 18.57
C VAL A 34 26.99 -9.33 18.21
N ASN A 35 26.99 -10.59 17.79
CA ASN A 35 28.20 -11.38 17.51
C ASN A 35 29.21 -11.39 18.68
N GLY A 36 28.74 -11.51 19.91
CA GLY A 36 29.58 -11.51 21.10
C GLY A 36 30.10 -10.14 21.54
N THR A 37 29.76 -9.05 20.83
CA THR A 37 30.20 -7.68 21.14
C THR A 37 29.00 -6.82 21.51
N MET A 38 29.10 -6.06 22.61
CA MET A 38 28.06 -5.09 22.99
C MET A 38 28.09 -3.88 22.05
N ILE A 39 27.12 -3.78 21.15
CA ILE A 39 26.96 -2.61 20.26
C ILE A 39 25.95 -1.64 20.89
N SER A 40 26.39 -0.42 21.21
CA SER A 40 25.46 0.64 21.60
C SER A 40 24.77 1.22 20.37
N LYS A 41 23.51 1.70 20.52
CA LYS A 41 22.79 2.40 19.44
C LYS A 41 23.60 3.53 18.81
N ARG A 42 24.41 4.25 19.62
CA ARG A 42 25.31 5.31 19.13
C ARG A 42 26.42 4.77 18.25
N GLN A 43 26.98 3.63 18.59
CA GLN A 43 28.02 2.96 17.79
C GLN A 43 27.44 2.46 16.48
N ARG A 44 26.25 1.82 16.50
CA ARG A 44 25.59 1.34 15.30
C ARG A 44 25.20 2.47 14.36
N ARG A 45 24.67 3.60 14.89
CA ARG A 45 24.39 4.80 14.10
C ARG A 45 25.65 5.34 13.41
N ARG A 46 26.78 5.37 14.12
CA ARG A 46 28.05 5.81 13.55
C ARG A 46 28.51 4.89 12.43
N GLU A 47 28.43 3.60 12.62
CA GLU A 47 28.74 2.59 11.60
C GLU A 47 27.88 2.78 10.34
N ILE A 48 26.55 2.93 10.49
CA ILE A 48 25.64 3.19 9.37
C ILE A 48 26.04 4.47 8.63
N LEU A 49 26.31 5.56 9.33
CA LEU A 49 26.72 6.82 8.70
C LEU A 49 28.07 6.70 8.00
N GLU A 50 29.04 6.01 8.59
CA GLU A 50 30.37 5.78 7.99
C GLU A 50 30.25 4.96 6.69
N VAL A 51 29.41 3.92 6.65
CA VAL A 51 29.17 3.12 5.44
C VAL A 51 28.46 3.97 4.39
N LEU A 52 27.41 4.70 4.73
CA LEU A 52 26.70 5.56 3.79
C LEU A 52 27.62 6.62 3.17
N VAL A 53 28.46 7.28 3.98
CA VAL A 53 29.43 8.27 3.48
C VAL A 53 30.50 7.62 2.61
N ARG A 54 31.02 6.43 2.96
CA ARG A 54 31.99 5.68 2.14
C ARG A 54 31.46 5.37 0.75
N HIS A 55 30.18 5.08 0.65
CA HIS A 55 29.48 4.83 -0.61
C HIS A 55 28.91 6.09 -1.27
N GLY A 56 29.24 7.29 -0.76
CA GLY A 56 28.82 8.57 -1.35
C GLY A 56 27.34 8.92 -1.18
N ILE A 57 26.66 8.24 -0.26
CA ILE A 57 25.23 8.45 0.01
C ILE A 57 25.10 9.60 1.04
N GLY A 58 24.33 10.63 0.72
CA GLY A 58 24.06 11.77 1.61
C GLY A 58 25.00 12.97 1.44
N VAL A 59 25.85 13.01 0.40
CA VAL A 59 26.86 14.08 0.19
C VAL A 59 26.40 15.21 -0.73
N ALA A 60 25.36 15.01 -1.56
CA ALA A 60 24.89 16.02 -2.51
C ALA A 60 23.38 16.26 -2.43
N GLU A 61 23.01 17.50 -2.20
CA GLU A 61 21.63 17.98 -2.35
C GLU A 61 21.20 17.86 -3.81
N ASP A 62 19.96 17.40 -4.06
CA ASP A 62 19.23 17.39 -5.35
C ASP A 62 19.88 16.69 -6.57
N GLU A 63 21.17 16.40 -6.59
CA GLU A 63 21.84 15.71 -7.71
C GLU A 63 21.72 14.18 -7.67
N PHE A 64 21.31 13.61 -6.53
CA PHE A 64 21.29 12.17 -6.34
C PHE A 64 20.29 11.45 -7.27
N ILE A 65 19.24 12.14 -7.75
CA ILE A 65 18.12 11.55 -8.51
C ILE A 65 17.98 12.06 -9.95
N ARG A 66 18.69 13.11 -10.37
CA ARG A 66 18.37 13.85 -11.63
C ARG A 66 19.30 13.69 -12.83
N HIS A 67 20.41 12.95 -12.80
CA HIS A 67 21.32 12.84 -13.94
C HIS A 67 21.39 11.40 -14.48
N GLU A 68 20.96 11.21 -15.74
CA GLU A 68 20.87 9.92 -16.42
C GLU A 68 22.21 9.17 -16.67
N GLY A 69 23.35 9.84 -16.60
CA GLY A 69 24.64 9.24 -16.93
C GLY A 69 25.48 8.69 -15.77
N GLY A 70 25.17 9.06 -14.51
CA GLY A 70 25.89 8.64 -13.30
C GLY A 70 25.11 7.64 -12.44
N ASP A 71 23.89 7.31 -12.78
CA ASP A 71 22.93 6.60 -11.94
C ASP A 71 23.33 5.14 -11.68
N ARG A 72 23.91 4.45 -12.65
CA ARG A 72 24.27 3.04 -12.50
C ARG A 72 25.37 2.82 -11.46
N ALA A 73 26.41 3.65 -11.47
CA ALA A 73 27.50 3.55 -10.49
C ALA A 73 27.00 3.88 -9.07
N ARG A 74 26.15 4.89 -8.94
CA ARG A 74 25.52 5.28 -7.66
C ARG A 74 24.59 4.19 -7.15
N ALA A 75 23.80 3.59 -8.03
CA ALA A 75 22.93 2.45 -7.71
C ALA A 75 23.73 1.22 -7.22
N GLU A 76 24.89 0.95 -7.85
CA GLU A 76 25.79 -0.10 -7.40
C GLU A 76 26.38 0.21 -6.00
N HIS A 77 26.77 1.45 -5.74
CA HIS A 77 27.22 1.88 -4.41
C HIS A 77 26.13 1.72 -3.36
N LEU A 78 24.88 2.06 -3.66
CA LEU A 78 23.75 1.85 -2.76
C LEU A 78 23.54 0.36 -2.45
N ARG A 79 23.59 -0.51 -3.47
CA ARG A 79 23.49 -1.96 -3.26
C ARG A 79 24.60 -2.46 -2.34
N ARG A 80 25.86 -2.07 -2.60
CA ARG A 80 27.01 -2.45 -1.77
C ARG A 80 26.90 -1.96 -0.33
N ALA A 81 26.37 -0.74 -0.13
CA ALA A 81 26.09 -0.22 1.20
C ALA A 81 25.05 -1.07 1.93
N CYS A 82 23.98 -1.49 1.25
CA CYS A 82 22.99 -2.40 1.82
C CYS A 82 23.59 -3.75 2.22
N GLU A 83 24.47 -4.33 1.36
CA GLU A 83 25.18 -5.58 1.64
C GLU A 83 26.10 -5.46 2.85
N GLU A 84 26.85 -4.38 2.97
CA GLU A 84 27.78 -4.12 4.07
C GLU A 84 27.05 -3.87 5.41
N LEU A 85 25.90 -3.16 5.38
CA LEU A 85 25.09 -2.87 6.57
C LEU A 85 24.31 -4.08 7.07
N GLY A 86 24.08 -5.08 6.22
CA GLY A 86 23.54 -6.39 6.59
C GLY A 86 22.02 -6.49 6.53
N THR A 87 21.47 -7.43 7.29
CA THR A 87 20.13 -8.01 7.19
C THR A 87 19.00 -7.02 6.88
N LEU A 88 18.82 -5.99 7.72
CA LEU A 88 17.72 -5.04 7.56
C LEU A 88 17.87 -4.22 6.28
N PHE A 89 19.08 -3.79 5.96
CA PHE A 89 19.35 -2.96 4.78
C PHE A 89 19.26 -3.76 3.48
N ILE A 90 19.63 -5.04 3.49
CA ILE A 90 19.40 -5.95 2.36
C ILE A 90 17.89 -6.05 2.10
N LYS A 91 17.07 -6.33 3.11
CA LYS A 91 15.61 -6.39 2.97
C LYS A 91 15.01 -5.05 2.56
N LEU A 92 15.50 -3.94 3.10
CA LEU A 92 15.06 -2.61 2.69
C LEU A 92 15.35 -2.38 1.20
N GLY A 93 16.55 -2.72 0.73
CA GLY A 93 16.93 -2.62 -0.68
C GLY A 93 16.06 -3.51 -1.57
N GLN A 94 15.74 -4.73 -1.15
CA GLN A 94 14.84 -5.63 -1.87
C GLN A 94 13.42 -5.05 -2.00
N VAL A 95 12.86 -4.50 -0.92
CA VAL A 95 11.56 -3.81 -0.98
C VAL A 95 11.62 -2.60 -1.90
N LEU A 96 12.66 -1.77 -1.78
CA LEU A 96 12.85 -0.60 -2.63
C LEU A 96 13.03 -0.96 -4.12
N SER A 97 13.60 -2.13 -4.44
CA SER A 97 13.75 -2.61 -5.82
C SER A 97 12.41 -2.80 -6.55
N THR A 98 11.35 -3.09 -5.80
CA THR A 98 10.01 -3.31 -6.34
C THR A 98 9.16 -2.03 -6.41
N ARG A 99 9.64 -0.91 -5.85
CA ARG A 99 8.92 0.34 -5.72
C ARG A 99 9.27 1.31 -6.85
N SER A 100 8.53 1.21 -7.97
CA SER A 100 8.70 2.11 -9.12
C SER A 100 8.30 3.57 -8.84
N ASP A 101 7.52 3.77 -7.81
CA ASP A 101 7.08 5.07 -7.31
C ASP A 101 8.17 5.83 -6.54
N LEU A 102 9.16 5.13 -5.98
CA LEU A 102 10.19 5.72 -5.14
C LEU A 102 11.53 5.87 -5.86
N LEU A 103 11.93 4.89 -6.66
CA LEU A 103 13.26 4.83 -7.24
C LEU A 103 13.24 4.70 -8.77
N PRO A 104 14.19 5.39 -9.47
CA PRO A 104 14.43 5.20 -10.89
C PRO A 104 14.80 3.76 -11.25
N GLN A 105 14.56 3.35 -12.50
CA GLN A 105 14.79 1.99 -12.98
C GLN A 105 16.23 1.49 -12.74
N ALA A 106 17.25 2.36 -12.91
CA ALA A 106 18.65 1.99 -12.69
C ALA A 106 18.91 1.50 -11.25
N TYR A 107 18.34 2.20 -10.25
CA TYR A 107 18.47 1.83 -8.83
C TYR A 107 17.71 0.54 -8.53
N ARG A 108 16.50 0.41 -9.04
CA ARG A 108 15.69 -0.80 -8.86
C ARG A 108 16.37 -2.03 -9.45
N ALA A 109 16.95 -1.91 -10.65
CA ALA A 109 17.66 -2.99 -11.32
C ALA A 109 18.92 -3.44 -10.55
N GLU A 110 19.64 -2.51 -9.91
CA GLU A 110 20.79 -2.86 -9.06
C GLU A 110 20.36 -3.46 -7.72
N LEU A 111 19.36 -2.88 -7.05
CA LEU A 111 18.85 -3.40 -5.79
C LEU A 111 18.16 -4.77 -5.94
N ALA A 112 17.60 -5.08 -7.10
CA ALA A 112 17.04 -6.40 -7.41
C ALA A 112 18.13 -7.52 -7.43
N LYS A 113 19.40 -7.17 -7.47
CA LYS A 113 20.52 -8.14 -7.36
C LYS A 113 20.86 -8.50 -5.91
N LEU A 114 20.27 -7.81 -4.92
CA LEU A 114 20.42 -8.17 -3.51
C LEU A 114 19.81 -9.55 -3.29
N GLN A 115 20.67 -10.52 -3.00
CA GLN A 115 20.25 -11.89 -2.77
C GLN A 115 19.92 -12.11 -1.30
N ASP A 116 18.97 -12.99 -1.04
CA ASP A 116 18.68 -13.46 0.32
C ASP A 116 19.73 -14.47 0.82
N GLU A 117 20.53 -15.04 -0.08
CA GLU A 117 21.58 -15.97 0.30
C GLU A 117 22.74 -15.22 0.98
N VAL A 118 22.87 -15.42 2.26
CA VAL A 118 23.93 -14.85 3.11
C VAL A 118 24.85 -15.97 3.54
N ILE A 119 26.12 -15.64 3.75
CA ILE A 119 27.13 -16.60 4.25
C ILE A 119 26.58 -17.26 5.53
N PRO A 120 26.51 -18.60 5.57
CA PRO A 120 26.02 -19.33 6.73
C PRO A 120 26.86 -19.06 7.98
N LEU A 121 26.16 -18.96 9.12
CA LEU A 121 26.79 -19.04 10.42
C LEU A 121 27.22 -20.49 10.71
N SER A 122 28.18 -20.67 11.61
CA SER A 122 28.58 -21.99 12.04
C SER A 122 27.46 -22.75 12.75
N ALA A 123 27.46 -24.07 12.64
CA ALA A 123 26.48 -24.90 13.34
C ALA A 123 26.55 -24.73 14.87
N ASP A 124 27.71 -24.35 15.42
CA ASP A 124 27.85 -24.11 16.86
C ASP A 124 27.09 -22.84 17.30
N GLU A 125 27.13 -21.76 16.48
CA GLU A 125 26.34 -20.54 16.74
C GLU A 125 24.83 -20.82 16.68
N ILE A 126 24.40 -21.65 15.73
CA ILE A 126 23.00 -22.08 15.61
C ILE A 126 22.59 -23.00 16.76
N ALA A 127 23.46 -23.93 17.19
CA ALA A 127 23.20 -24.80 18.32
C ALA A 127 22.99 -24.03 19.65
N VAL A 128 23.64 -22.88 19.80
CA VAL A 128 23.39 -21.99 20.95
C VAL A 128 21.95 -21.50 20.95
N VAL A 129 21.41 -21.04 19.82
CA VAL A 129 20.03 -20.56 19.70
C VAL A 129 19.04 -21.70 19.99
N ILE A 130 19.30 -22.90 19.42
CA ILE A 130 18.45 -24.08 19.66
C ILE A 130 18.43 -24.41 21.14
N ARG A 131 19.58 -24.46 21.80
CA ARG A 131 19.69 -24.77 23.24
C ARG A 131 18.99 -23.72 24.10
N GLU A 132 19.12 -22.44 23.77
CA GLU A 132 18.47 -21.36 24.52
C GLU A 132 16.95 -21.40 24.40
N ASP A 133 16.43 -21.76 23.23
CA ASP A 133 14.99 -21.75 22.95
C ASP A 133 14.32 -23.07 23.34
N LEU A 134 14.94 -24.21 23.01
CA LEU A 134 14.38 -25.54 23.24
C LEU A 134 14.87 -26.21 24.53
N GLY A 135 15.86 -25.63 25.23
CA GLY A 135 16.35 -26.08 26.53
C GLY A 135 17.45 -27.14 26.52
N ALA A 136 17.80 -27.70 25.33
CA ALA A 136 18.88 -28.67 25.16
C ALA A 136 19.58 -28.49 23.80
N PRO A 137 20.82 -28.96 23.64
CA PRO A 137 21.51 -28.92 22.36
C PRO A 137 20.84 -29.86 21.33
N PRO A 138 21.03 -29.61 20.03
CA PRO A 138 20.36 -30.39 18.98
C PRO A 138 20.65 -31.89 19.03
N GLU A 139 21.85 -32.31 19.48
CA GLU A 139 22.27 -33.70 19.62
C GLU A 139 21.47 -34.45 20.68
N ASP A 140 20.96 -33.74 21.70
CA ASP A 140 20.12 -34.30 22.76
C ASP A 140 18.60 -34.29 22.40
N LEU A 141 18.19 -33.42 21.49
CA LEU A 141 16.79 -33.29 21.08
C LEU A 141 16.43 -34.23 19.92
N PHE A 142 17.33 -34.35 18.95
CA PHE A 142 17.10 -35.08 17.69
C PHE A 142 17.90 -36.36 17.60
N ALA A 143 17.42 -37.34 16.84
CA ALA A 143 18.20 -38.57 16.53
C ALA A 143 19.41 -38.26 15.63
N SER A 144 19.25 -37.27 14.74
CA SER A 144 20.36 -36.69 13.97
C SER A 144 20.08 -35.23 13.63
N PHE A 145 21.13 -34.42 13.60
CA PHE A 145 21.10 -33.02 13.19
C PHE A 145 22.20 -32.77 12.18
N ASP A 146 21.81 -32.26 10.99
CA ASP A 146 22.78 -31.94 9.97
C ASP A 146 23.40 -30.56 10.27
N ARG A 147 24.73 -30.55 10.49
CA ARG A 147 25.47 -29.33 10.79
C ARG A 147 25.63 -28.40 9.57
N GLN A 148 25.50 -28.97 8.35
CA GLN A 148 25.45 -28.14 7.14
C GLN A 148 24.05 -27.63 6.90
N PRO A 149 23.85 -26.30 6.76
CA PRO A 149 22.53 -25.76 6.49
C PRO A 149 22.07 -26.14 5.06
N MET A 150 20.80 -26.46 4.92
CA MET A 150 20.13 -26.62 3.61
C MET A 150 19.99 -25.27 2.89
N GLY A 151 19.92 -24.17 3.65
CA GLY A 151 19.83 -22.80 3.15
C GLY A 151 20.13 -21.78 4.24
N SER A 152 20.65 -20.64 3.85
CA SER A 152 20.91 -19.52 4.76
C SER A 152 20.33 -18.24 4.18
N ALA A 153 19.33 -17.69 4.88
CA ALA A 153 18.70 -16.43 4.53
C ALA A 153 19.25 -15.27 5.38
N SER A 154 18.76 -14.06 5.11
CA SER A 154 19.16 -12.85 5.84
C SER A 154 18.87 -12.93 7.34
N ILE A 155 17.75 -13.54 7.75
CA ILE A 155 17.30 -13.59 9.16
C ILE A 155 17.46 -14.95 9.83
N GLY A 156 17.65 -16.04 9.07
CA GLY A 156 17.69 -17.40 9.62
C GLY A 156 18.44 -18.40 8.74
N GLN A 157 18.62 -19.60 9.26
CA GLN A 157 19.15 -20.75 8.56
C GLN A 157 18.21 -21.93 8.68
N VAL A 158 18.22 -22.81 7.69
CA VAL A 158 17.44 -24.03 7.65
C VAL A 158 18.37 -25.24 7.73
N HIS A 159 18.12 -26.11 8.70
CA HIS A 159 18.88 -27.34 8.91
C HIS A 159 17.96 -28.55 8.81
N SER A 160 18.50 -29.66 8.31
CA SER A 160 17.81 -30.96 8.33
C SER A 160 18.05 -31.65 9.66
N ALA A 161 17.03 -32.35 10.17
CA ALA A 161 17.16 -33.19 11.34
C ALA A 161 16.21 -34.39 11.24
N ARG A 162 16.43 -35.38 12.12
CA ARG A 162 15.51 -36.50 12.26
C ARG A 162 15.04 -36.59 13.72
N LEU A 163 13.74 -36.69 13.92
CA LEU A 163 13.17 -36.92 15.24
C LEU A 163 13.49 -38.32 15.74
N ARG A 164 13.38 -38.54 17.04
CA ARG A 164 13.60 -39.86 17.66
C ARG A 164 12.57 -40.90 17.24
N ASP A 165 11.39 -40.46 16.76
CA ASP A 165 10.37 -41.33 16.19
C ASP A 165 10.60 -41.72 14.72
N GLY A 166 11.69 -41.20 14.12
CA GLY A 166 12.12 -41.49 12.77
C GLY A 166 11.63 -40.52 11.69
N ARG A 167 10.79 -39.55 12.01
CA ARG A 167 10.34 -38.52 11.06
C ARG A 167 11.47 -37.59 10.67
N ASP A 168 11.57 -37.29 9.38
CA ASP A 168 12.49 -36.26 8.86
C ASP A 168 11.85 -34.89 9.01
N VAL A 169 12.61 -33.94 9.55
CA VAL A 169 12.16 -32.57 9.81
C VAL A 169 13.16 -31.55 9.33
N VAL A 170 12.73 -30.34 9.16
CA VAL A 170 13.57 -29.14 8.93
C VAL A 170 13.41 -28.19 10.10
N LEU A 171 14.53 -27.60 10.51
CA LEU A 171 14.57 -26.57 11.54
C LEU A 171 14.92 -25.24 10.87
N LYS A 172 13.99 -24.28 10.91
CA LYS A 172 14.27 -22.88 10.62
C LYS A 172 14.72 -22.24 11.92
N VAL A 173 16.00 -21.82 11.98
CA VAL A 173 16.61 -21.23 13.19
C VAL A 173 16.98 -19.79 12.90
N ARG A 174 16.47 -18.86 13.71
CA ARG A 174 16.77 -17.43 13.57
C ARG A 174 18.23 -17.16 13.94
N LYS A 175 18.90 -16.30 13.16
CA LYS A 175 20.28 -15.88 13.46
C LYS A 175 20.33 -15.13 14.79
N PRO A 176 21.36 -15.37 15.61
CA PRO A 176 21.49 -14.72 16.90
C PRO A 176 21.61 -13.20 16.76
N GLY A 177 20.94 -12.47 17.64
CA GLY A 177 21.02 -11.01 17.72
C GLY A 177 20.19 -10.21 16.70
N VAL A 178 19.61 -10.85 15.67
CA VAL A 178 18.80 -10.15 14.65
C VAL A 178 17.55 -9.50 15.27
N ASP A 179 16.95 -10.14 16.26
CA ASP A 179 15.80 -9.64 17.02
C ASP A 179 16.08 -8.33 17.76
N ARG A 180 17.32 -8.08 18.11
CA ARG A 180 17.77 -6.88 18.80
C ARG A 180 18.26 -5.81 17.83
N LEU A 181 18.98 -6.23 16.79
CA LEU A 181 19.58 -5.32 15.82
C LEU A 181 18.51 -4.63 14.94
N VAL A 182 17.51 -5.40 14.49
CA VAL A 182 16.46 -4.89 13.59
C VAL A 182 15.68 -3.70 14.20
N PRO A 183 15.17 -3.74 15.44
CA PRO A 183 14.52 -2.57 16.04
C PRO A 183 15.43 -1.36 16.17
N ILE A 184 16.73 -1.57 16.52
CA ILE A 184 17.71 -0.50 16.63
C ILE A 184 17.95 0.16 15.27
N ASP A 185 18.13 -0.63 14.23
CA ASP A 185 18.35 -0.13 12.87
C ASP A 185 17.12 0.62 12.34
N LEU A 186 15.91 0.11 12.57
CA LEU A 186 14.64 0.80 12.23
C LEU A 186 14.54 2.16 12.92
N GLU A 187 14.88 2.22 14.20
CA GLU A 187 14.85 3.48 14.95
C GLU A 187 15.88 4.47 14.41
N ILE A 188 17.10 4.00 14.06
CA ILE A 188 18.15 4.84 13.46
C ILE A 188 17.71 5.34 12.08
N ILE A 189 17.19 4.48 11.22
CA ILE A 189 16.69 4.88 9.90
C ILE A 189 15.60 5.94 10.06
N GLY A 190 14.69 5.75 11.01
CA GLY A 190 13.66 6.72 11.31
C GLY A 190 14.21 8.09 11.71
N GLN A 191 15.24 8.13 12.57
CA GLN A 191 15.90 9.37 12.94
C GLN A 191 16.59 10.04 11.73
N LEU A 192 17.22 9.25 10.86
CA LEU A 192 17.82 9.75 9.62
C LEU A 192 16.79 10.33 8.66
N ILE A 193 15.62 9.69 8.54
CA ILE A 193 14.50 10.23 7.73
C ILE A 193 14.08 11.60 8.27
N ASP A 194 13.89 11.77 9.58
CA ASP A 194 13.49 13.04 10.17
C ASP A 194 14.56 14.14 9.98
N GLU A 195 15.83 13.78 10.14
CA GLU A 195 16.94 14.73 9.97
C GLU A 195 17.15 15.16 8.51
N TRP A 196 16.87 14.25 7.56
CA TRP A 196 17.11 14.46 6.13
C TRP A 196 15.87 14.97 5.38
N SER A 197 14.67 14.70 5.89
CA SER A 197 13.41 15.11 5.26
C SER A 197 13.37 16.60 4.91
N PRO A 198 13.86 17.57 5.74
CA PRO A 198 13.87 18.98 5.36
C PRO A 198 14.77 19.31 4.16
N ARG A 199 15.69 18.41 3.77
CA ARG A 199 16.71 18.65 2.74
C ARG A 199 16.45 17.89 1.46
N PHE A 200 15.72 16.78 1.52
CA PHE A 200 15.47 15.91 0.36
C PHE A 200 14.00 15.92 -0.03
N ARG A 201 13.68 16.48 -1.18
CA ARG A 201 12.32 16.57 -1.72
C ARG A 201 11.61 15.21 -1.78
N VAL A 202 12.33 14.17 -2.18
CA VAL A 202 11.77 12.81 -2.23
C VAL A 202 11.21 12.36 -0.89
N LEU A 203 11.90 12.68 0.23
CA LEU A 203 11.43 12.36 1.57
C LEU A 203 10.27 13.26 2.03
N GLN A 204 10.13 14.47 1.44
CA GLN A 204 9.01 15.39 1.71
C GLN A 204 7.75 14.99 0.93
N ASP A 205 7.94 14.60 -0.33
CA ASP A 205 6.86 14.25 -1.25
C ASP A 205 6.31 12.84 -1.00
N THR A 206 7.04 12.03 -0.21
CA THR A 206 6.64 10.66 0.18
C THR A 206 6.42 10.58 1.69
N ASP A 207 5.44 9.76 2.11
CA ASP A 207 5.32 9.39 3.53
C ASP A 207 6.40 8.38 3.92
N ALA A 208 7.68 8.82 3.91
CA ALA A 208 8.82 7.97 4.20
C ALA A 208 8.74 7.32 5.60
N ARG A 209 8.11 8.01 6.56
CA ARG A 209 7.86 7.47 7.91
C ARG A 209 6.81 6.38 7.94
N GLY A 210 5.71 6.54 7.20
CA GLY A 210 4.69 5.51 7.02
C GLY A 210 5.28 4.28 6.34
N LEU A 211 6.03 4.47 5.25
CA LEU A 211 6.72 3.40 4.54
C LEU A 211 7.71 2.64 5.43
N LEU A 212 8.51 3.35 6.25
CA LEU A 212 9.41 2.70 7.20
C LEU A 212 8.65 1.90 8.26
N ARG A 213 7.51 2.39 8.71
CA ARG A 213 6.65 1.67 9.68
C ARG A 213 6.13 0.38 9.08
N ASP A 214 5.51 0.45 7.89
CA ASP A 214 4.96 -0.72 7.20
C ASP A 214 6.06 -1.76 6.92
N PHE A 215 7.24 -1.30 6.49
CA PHE A 215 8.41 -2.14 6.29
C PHE A 215 8.87 -2.78 7.60
N GLY A 216 8.98 -2.00 8.67
CA GLY A 216 9.40 -2.47 9.99
C GLY A 216 8.44 -3.53 10.54
N ASP A 217 7.13 -3.30 10.44
CA ASP A 217 6.10 -4.24 10.86
C ASP A 217 6.21 -5.56 10.07
N SER A 218 6.51 -5.50 8.77
CA SER A 218 6.72 -6.68 7.94
C SER A 218 7.96 -7.46 8.36
N VAL A 219 9.10 -6.79 8.57
CA VAL A 219 10.35 -7.45 8.99
C VAL A 219 10.24 -8.03 10.39
N ILE A 220 9.64 -7.30 11.33
CA ILE A 220 9.41 -7.80 12.70
C ILE A 220 8.50 -9.04 12.68
N ALA A 221 7.49 -9.04 11.80
CA ALA A 221 6.62 -10.20 11.63
C ALA A 221 7.36 -11.44 11.09
N GLU A 222 8.37 -11.27 10.22
CA GLU A 222 9.23 -12.37 9.72
C GLU A 222 10.17 -12.92 10.79
N LEU A 223 10.47 -12.15 11.85
CA LEU A 223 11.28 -12.62 12.97
C LEU A 223 10.51 -13.52 13.94
N ASP A 224 9.20 -13.60 13.82
CA ASP A 224 8.33 -14.34 14.74
C ASP A 224 7.92 -15.69 14.14
N TYR A 225 8.65 -16.74 14.51
CA TYR A 225 8.35 -18.09 14.04
C TYR A 225 7.09 -18.71 14.67
N ASP A 226 6.61 -18.21 15.81
CA ASP A 226 5.29 -18.59 16.33
C ASP A 226 4.18 -18.14 15.36
N ARG A 227 4.36 -16.98 14.73
CA ARG A 227 3.43 -16.47 13.70
C ARG A 227 3.51 -17.30 12.42
N GLU A 228 4.70 -17.69 11.98
CA GLU A 228 4.85 -18.57 10.82
C GLU A 228 4.20 -19.93 11.10
N ALA A 229 4.41 -20.53 12.28
CA ALA A 229 3.76 -21.77 12.71
C ALA A 229 2.22 -21.66 12.69
N ALA A 230 1.68 -20.54 13.15
CA ALA A 230 0.24 -20.28 13.09
C ALA A 230 -0.28 -20.16 11.63
N ASN A 231 0.50 -19.55 10.74
CA ASN A 231 0.18 -19.47 9.32
C ASN A 231 0.18 -20.86 8.67
N VAL A 232 1.19 -21.69 8.93
CA VAL A 232 1.25 -23.09 8.46
C VAL A 232 -0.02 -23.83 8.86
N LYS A 233 -0.38 -23.77 10.15
CA LYS A 233 -1.58 -24.40 10.67
C LYS A 233 -2.85 -23.92 9.98
N PHE A 234 -2.97 -22.58 9.77
CA PHE A 234 -4.11 -22.01 9.08
C PHE A 234 -4.28 -22.60 7.67
N PHE A 235 -3.21 -22.60 6.86
CA PHE A 235 -3.27 -23.12 5.49
C PHE A 235 -3.49 -24.63 5.47
N ARG A 236 -2.88 -25.37 6.37
CA ARG A 236 -3.10 -26.80 6.51
C ARG A 236 -4.56 -27.12 6.83
N ASP A 237 -5.18 -26.43 7.78
CA ASP A 237 -6.60 -26.59 8.11
C ASP A 237 -7.49 -26.17 6.91
N ALA A 238 -7.09 -25.12 6.18
CA ALA A 238 -7.81 -24.65 5.00
C ALA A 238 -7.87 -25.70 3.89
N PHE A 239 -6.77 -26.42 3.65
CA PHE A 239 -6.63 -27.40 2.58
C PHE A 239 -6.69 -28.87 3.05
N ALA A 240 -7.04 -29.14 4.32
CA ALA A 240 -7.05 -30.48 4.91
C ALA A 240 -7.94 -31.49 4.15
N LYS A 241 -9.01 -31.02 3.50
CA LYS A 241 -9.95 -31.83 2.72
C LYS A 241 -9.62 -31.92 1.22
N GLU A 242 -8.66 -31.12 0.77
CA GLU A 242 -8.29 -31.00 -0.63
C GLU A 242 -7.14 -31.96 -0.97
N ARG A 243 -7.36 -32.79 -2.00
CA ARG A 243 -6.30 -33.71 -2.45
C ARG A 243 -5.28 -32.98 -3.32
N GLY A 244 -4.00 -33.35 -3.13
CA GLY A 244 -2.92 -32.84 -3.95
C GLY A 244 -2.27 -31.56 -3.41
N TYR A 245 -2.53 -31.21 -2.15
CA TYR A 245 -1.74 -30.22 -1.41
C TYR A 245 -1.02 -30.91 -0.25
N ARG A 246 0.23 -30.53 -0.07
CA ARG A 246 1.07 -30.95 1.06
C ARG A 246 1.56 -29.70 1.78
N ILE A 247 1.13 -29.52 3.00
CA ILE A 247 1.52 -28.44 3.89
C ILE A 247 2.14 -29.10 5.11
N PRO A 248 3.35 -28.70 5.54
CA PRO A 248 4.10 -29.41 6.56
C PRO A 248 3.37 -29.44 7.89
N ASP A 249 3.61 -30.48 8.67
CA ASP A 249 3.26 -30.51 10.08
C ASP A 249 4.23 -29.66 10.88
N VAL A 250 3.71 -28.79 11.74
CA VAL A 250 4.53 -28.08 12.73
C VAL A 250 4.70 -28.96 13.95
N ILE A 251 5.94 -29.23 14.33
CA ILE A 251 6.27 -30.03 15.51
C ILE A 251 6.33 -29.09 16.72
N GLY A 252 5.19 -28.92 17.37
CA GLY A 252 5.01 -27.93 18.46
C GLY A 252 5.97 -28.10 19.63
N GLU A 253 6.38 -29.35 19.96
CA GLU A 253 7.35 -29.65 21.02
C GLU A 253 8.72 -28.99 20.76
N TYR A 254 9.12 -28.91 19.46
CA TYR A 254 10.39 -28.33 19.01
C TYR A 254 10.21 -27.00 18.26
N THR A 255 9.11 -26.31 18.50
CA THR A 255 8.83 -24.99 17.91
C THR A 255 8.70 -23.95 19.01
N LYS A 256 9.45 -22.85 18.87
CA LYS A 256 9.45 -21.69 19.75
C LYS A 256 9.72 -20.42 18.93
N HIS A 257 9.74 -19.30 19.61
CA HIS A 257 9.88 -17.97 19.00
C HIS A 257 11.06 -17.81 18.01
N ARG A 258 12.18 -18.50 18.24
CA ARG A 258 13.39 -18.43 17.39
C ARG A 258 13.70 -19.72 16.63
N VAL A 259 12.93 -20.78 16.86
CA VAL A 259 13.12 -22.10 16.22
C VAL A 259 11.77 -22.62 15.77
N LEU A 260 11.61 -22.80 14.45
CA LEU A 260 10.44 -23.47 13.86
C LEU A 260 10.85 -24.83 13.34
N THR A 261 10.21 -25.88 13.83
CA THR A 261 10.43 -27.25 13.39
C THR A 261 9.24 -27.77 12.63
N GLU A 262 9.46 -28.16 11.39
CA GLU A 262 8.43 -28.57 10.44
C GLU A 262 8.76 -29.92 9.81
N GLU A 263 7.75 -30.65 9.39
CA GLU A 263 7.90 -31.84 8.55
C GLU A 263 8.71 -31.50 7.29
N ARG A 264 9.68 -32.34 6.96
CA ARG A 264 10.42 -32.19 5.70
C ARG A 264 9.56 -32.66 4.55
N LEU A 265 9.31 -31.74 3.60
CA LEU A 265 8.62 -32.06 2.37
C LEU A 265 9.63 -32.17 1.21
N ASP A 266 9.48 -33.21 0.39
CA ASP A 266 10.31 -33.43 -0.79
C ASP A 266 9.52 -33.12 -2.06
N GLY A 267 10.26 -32.70 -3.12
CA GLY A 267 9.70 -32.37 -4.43
C GLY A 267 10.71 -31.60 -5.28
N HIS A 268 10.34 -31.37 -6.55
CA HIS A 268 11.09 -30.53 -7.47
C HIS A 268 10.54 -29.10 -7.42
N LYS A 269 11.41 -28.11 -7.58
CA LYS A 269 10.97 -26.70 -7.58
C LYS A 269 10.02 -26.41 -8.72
N ALA A 270 9.06 -25.51 -8.51
CA ALA A 270 7.97 -25.26 -9.46
C ALA A 270 8.40 -24.75 -10.85
N TRP A 271 9.63 -24.23 -11.00
CA TRP A 271 10.17 -23.87 -12.32
C TRP A 271 10.80 -25.06 -13.07
N ASP A 272 11.12 -26.16 -12.40
CA ASP A 272 11.67 -27.35 -13.02
C ASP A 272 10.54 -28.35 -13.37
N VAL A 273 9.73 -27.92 -14.34
CA VAL A 273 8.59 -28.71 -14.82
C VAL A 273 8.90 -29.51 -16.08
N SER A 274 10.18 -29.58 -16.49
CA SER A 274 10.60 -30.31 -17.70
C SER A 274 10.13 -31.76 -17.70
N ASP A 275 10.20 -32.42 -16.55
CA ASP A 275 9.85 -33.83 -16.37
C ASP A 275 8.35 -34.09 -16.15
N LEU A 276 7.54 -33.01 -15.97
CA LEU A 276 6.10 -33.17 -15.78
C LEU A 276 5.37 -33.40 -17.10
N PRO A 277 4.57 -34.49 -17.22
CA PRO A 277 3.70 -34.69 -18.36
C PRO A 277 2.77 -33.49 -18.58
N ARG A 278 2.56 -33.07 -19.82
CA ARG A 278 1.71 -31.90 -20.17
C ARG A 278 0.35 -31.89 -19.46
N ARG A 279 -0.29 -33.08 -19.35
CA ARG A 279 -1.57 -33.25 -18.63
C ARG A 279 -1.52 -32.87 -17.16
N HIS A 280 -0.36 -32.98 -16.49
CA HIS A 280 -0.21 -32.62 -15.09
C HIS A 280 0.07 -31.14 -14.89
N ARG A 281 0.62 -30.44 -15.89
CA ARG A 281 0.95 -29.01 -15.80
C ARG A 281 -0.29 -28.16 -15.54
N GLY A 282 -1.38 -28.36 -16.27
CA GLY A 282 -2.65 -27.67 -16.02
C GLY A 282 -3.28 -27.98 -14.66
N ILE A 283 -3.07 -29.20 -14.12
CA ILE A 283 -3.51 -29.55 -12.76
C ILE A 283 -2.72 -28.77 -11.71
N VAL A 284 -1.39 -28.73 -11.88
CA VAL A 284 -0.48 -28.00 -10.97
C VAL A 284 -0.77 -26.50 -11.03
N ALA A 285 -0.90 -25.92 -12.22
CA ALA A 285 -1.27 -24.53 -12.42
C ALA A 285 -2.57 -24.18 -11.66
N ARG A 286 -3.60 -25.00 -11.82
CA ARG A 286 -4.87 -24.83 -11.09
C ARG A 286 -4.70 -24.92 -9.58
N ARG A 287 -3.87 -25.83 -9.08
CA ARG A 287 -3.58 -25.95 -7.64
C ARG A 287 -2.90 -24.71 -7.10
N ILE A 288 -1.89 -24.17 -7.80
CA ILE A 288 -1.20 -22.95 -7.42
C ILE A 288 -2.17 -21.76 -7.40
N ALA A 289 -2.95 -21.57 -8.47
CA ALA A 289 -3.94 -20.50 -8.53
C ALA A 289 -4.94 -20.58 -7.36
N ARG A 290 -5.50 -21.77 -7.08
CA ARG A 290 -6.42 -21.98 -5.97
C ARG A 290 -5.76 -21.71 -4.63
N PHE A 291 -4.53 -22.17 -4.41
CA PHE A 291 -3.81 -21.97 -3.17
C PHE A 291 -3.61 -20.48 -2.83
N VAL A 292 -3.29 -19.66 -3.84
CA VAL A 292 -3.04 -18.23 -3.66
C VAL A 292 -4.35 -17.44 -3.54
N LEU A 293 -5.35 -17.76 -4.36
CA LEU A 293 -6.56 -16.94 -4.51
C LEU A 293 -7.69 -17.33 -3.55
N GLU A 294 -7.95 -18.63 -3.37
CA GLU A 294 -9.14 -19.08 -2.64
C GLU A 294 -9.18 -18.61 -1.17
N PRO A 295 -8.11 -18.74 -0.37
CA PRO A 295 -8.12 -18.25 1.01
C PRO A 295 -8.22 -16.73 1.10
N ALA A 296 -7.68 -15.98 0.10
CA ALA A 296 -7.78 -14.53 0.05
C ALA A 296 -9.23 -14.07 0.00
N PHE A 297 -9.99 -14.69 -0.90
CA PHE A 297 -11.36 -14.32 -1.14
C PHE A 297 -12.33 -14.93 -0.12
N GLU A 298 -12.15 -16.18 0.28
CA GLU A 298 -13.06 -16.85 1.21
C GLU A 298 -12.84 -16.44 2.67
N ARG A 299 -11.58 -16.39 3.09
CA ARG A 299 -11.20 -16.19 4.51
C ARG A 299 -10.49 -14.87 4.79
N GLY A 300 -10.16 -14.11 3.74
CA GLY A 300 -9.41 -12.87 3.86
C GLY A 300 -7.94 -13.06 4.24
N VAL A 301 -7.37 -14.24 3.97
CA VAL A 301 -5.98 -14.57 4.25
C VAL A 301 -5.34 -15.01 2.94
N PHE A 302 -4.26 -14.37 2.51
CA PHE A 302 -3.59 -14.72 1.27
C PHE A 302 -2.12 -15.04 1.48
N TYR A 303 -1.63 -15.95 0.65
CA TYR A 303 -0.23 -16.28 0.56
C TYR A 303 0.50 -15.18 -0.20
N ALA A 304 1.33 -14.39 0.49
CA ALA A 304 1.89 -13.16 -0.04
C ALA A 304 3.20 -13.34 -0.82
N ASP A 305 3.82 -14.52 -0.73
CA ASP A 305 5.09 -14.81 -1.40
C ASP A 305 5.06 -16.13 -2.19
N PRO A 306 4.27 -16.24 -3.26
CA PRO A 306 4.21 -17.42 -4.12
C PRO A 306 5.45 -17.56 -4.99
N HIS A 307 6.65 -17.38 -4.38
CA HIS A 307 7.90 -17.56 -5.12
C HIS A 307 8.08 -19.03 -5.54
N PRO A 308 8.54 -19.33 -6.77
CA PRO A 308 8.69 -20.71 -7.22
C PRO A 308 9.63 -21.55 -6.34
N GLY A 309 10.54 -20.90 -5.58
CA GLY A 309 11.43 -21.55 -4.62
C GLY A 309 10.70 -22.12 -3.40
N ASN A 310 9.50 -21.57 -3.07
CA ASN A 310 8.67 -21.97 -1.95
C ASN A 310 7.65 -23.04 -2.32
N LEU A 311 7.54 -23.36 -3.63
CA LEU A 311 6.58 -24.30 -4.19
C LEU A 311 7.32 -25.52 -4.74
N LEU A 312 7.07 -26.70 -4.18
CA LEU A 312 7.61 -27.96 -4.66
C LEU A 312 6.51 -28.78 -5.31
N ILE A 313 6.85 -29.47 -6.40
CA ILE A 313 5.95 -30.34 -7.13
C ILE A 313 6.45 -31.75 -7.02
N THR A 314 5.61 -32.67 -6.58
CA THR A 314 5.93 -34.08 -6.51
C THR A 314 5.62 -34.78 -7.85
N SER A 315 6.16 -35.98 -8.07
CA SER A 315 5.99 -36.75 -9.32
C SER A 315 4.51 -37.08 -9.63
N ASP A 316 3.66 -37.16 -8.60
CA ASP A 316 2.20 -37.34 -8.74
C ASP A 316 1.45 -36.02 -9.04
N GLY A 317 2.18 -34.91 -9.19
CA GLY A 317 1.63 -33.59 -9.44
C GLY A 317 1.06 -32.90 -8.19
N SER A 318 1.30 -33.44 -6.98
CA SER A 318 0.91 -32.73 -5.74
C SER A 318 1.78 -31.50 -5.52
N LEU A 319 1.17 -30.44 -4.95
CA LEU A 319 1.81 -29.19 -4.63
C LEU A 319 2.18 -29.16 -3.15
N SER A 320 3.48 -29.02 -2.85
CA SER A 320 4.01 -28.85 -1.51
C SER A 320 4.44 -27.39 -1.33
N ILE A 321 4.09 -26.78 -0.21
CA ILE A 321 4.45 -25.39 0.14
C ILE A 321 5.34 -25.44 1.38
N ILE A 322 6.51 -24.80 1.35
CA ILE A 322 7.56 -24.96 2.37
C ILE A 322 7.88 -23.69 3.16
N ASP A 323 7.28 -22.55 2.83
CA ASP A 323 7.53 -21.29 3.53
C ASP A 323 6.21 -20.55 3.73
N PHE A 324 5.92 -20.13 4.97
CA PHE A 324 4.72 -19.39 5.34
C PHE A 324 5.05 -18.10 6.12
N GLY A 325 6.28 -17.62 5.97
CA GLY A 325 6.75 -16.39 6.61
C GLY A 325 5.97 -15.14 6.20
N LYS A 326 5.48 -15.11 4.94
CA LYS A 326 4.69 -13.99 4.42
C LYS A 326 3.25 -14.39 4.10
N VAL A 327 2.35 -13.94 4.96
CA VAL A 327 0.90 -14.11 4.82
C VAL A 327 0.21 -12.80 5.09
N GLY A 328 -0.55 -12.31 4.10
CA GLY A 328 -1.33 -11.09 4.21
C GLY A 328 -2.77 -11.33 4.68
N ARG A 329 -3.42 -10.28 5.18
CA ARG A 329 -4.82 -10.34 5.64
C ARG A 329 -5.62 -9.20 5.03
N LEU A 330 -6.67 -9.55 4.30
CA LEU A 330 -7.63 -8.62 3.70
C LEU A 330 -8.84 -8.48 4.63
N GLY A 331 -9.08 -7.29 5.13
CA GLY A 331 -10.29 -6.99 5.89
C GLY A 331 -11.56 -7.21 5.05
N PRO A 332 -12.72 -7.42 5.70
CA PRO A 332 -13.97 -7.69 5.00
C PRO A 332 -14.41 -6.56 4.05
N GLU A 333 -14.08 -5.31 4.36
CA GLU A 333 -14.36 -4.16 3.50
C GLU A 333 -13.51 -4.16 2.25
N ILE A 334 -12.20 -4.39 2.40
CA ILE A 334 -11.26 -4.50 1.29
C ILE A 334 -11.66 -5.65 0.36
N ARG A 335 -12.02 -6.82 0.90
CA ARG A 335 -12.48 -7.96 0.10
C ARG A 335 -13.72 -7.64 -0.73
N ARG A 336 -14.70 -6.95 -0.13
CA ARG A 336 -15.91 -6.52 -0.84
C ARG A 336 -15.58 -5.53 -1.95
N CYS A 337 -14.73 -4.54 -1.65
CA CYS A 337 -14.29 -3.56 -2.63
C CYS A 337 -13.55 -4.23 -3.80
N LEU A 338 -12.63 -5.16 -3.53
CA LEU A 338 -11.94 -5.94 -4.57
C LEU A 338 -12.92 -6.76 -5.41
N ALA A 339 -13.87 -7.46 -4.80
CA ALA A 339 -14.88 -8.22 -5.53
C ALA A 339 -15.72 -7.32 -6.46
N ASP A 340 -16.10 -6.15 -5.98
CA ASP A 340 -16.81 -5.15 -6.79
C ASP A 340 -15.94 -4.58 -7.92
N MET A 341 -14.64 -4.37 -7.70
CA MET A 341 -13.70 -3.94 -8.73
C MET A 341 -13.54 -5.00 -9.82
N PHE A 342 -13.35 -6.27 -9.45
CA PHE A 342 -13.28 -7.37 -10.42
C PHE A 342 -14.57 -7.50 -11.22
N LEU A 343 -15.73 -7.37 -10.57
CA LEU A 343 -17.02 -7.39 -11.25
C LEU A 343 -17.17 -6.21 -12.23
N ALA A 344 -16.68 -5.01 -11.85
CA ALA A 344 -16.67 -3.85 -12.71
C ALA A 344 -15.75 -4.06 -13.93
N ILE A 345 -14.58 -4.69 -13.76
CA ILE A 345 -13.67 -5.06 -14.86
C ILE A 345 -14.39 -6.01 -15.83
N VAL A 346 -14.98 -7.11 -15.33
CA VAL A 346 -15.69 -8.09 -16.16
C VAL A 346 -16.86 -7.45 -16.95
N ARG A 347 -17.50 -6.41 -16.37
CA ARG A 347 -18.61 -5.68 -17.00
C ARG A 347 -18.17 -4.47 -17.82
N SER A 348 -16.87 -4.19 -17.91
CA SER A 348 -16.32 -2.96 -18.50
C SER A 348 -16.93 -1.68 -17.92
N ASP A 349 -17.28 -1.69 -16.62
CA ASP A 349 -17.89 -0.58 -15.90
C ASP A 349 -16.79 0.34 -15.31
N ALA A 350 -16.26 1.23 -16.12
CA ALA A 350 -15.22 2.17 -15.72
C ALA A 350 -15.67 3.13 -14.61
N GLN A 351 -16.94 3.52 -14.58
CA GLN A 351 -17.47 4.39 -13.54
C GLN A 351 -17.39 3.71 -12.17
N ARG A 352 -17.90 2.49 -12.07
CA ARG A 352 -17.88 1.71 -10.83
C ARG A 352 -16.45 1.39 -10.38
N LEU A 353 -15.57 1.06 -11.32
CA LEU A 353 -14.15 0.80 -11.03
C LEU A 353 -13.45 2.05 -10.47
N THR A 354 -13.72 3.23 -11.06
CA THR A 354 -13.21 4.52 -10.56
C THR A 354 -13.70 4.81 -9.15
N ASP A 355 -14.99 4.64 -8.87
CA ASP A 355 -15.56 4.92 -7.57
C ASP A 355 -14.95 4.00 -6.49
N ARG A 356 -14.78 2.71 -6.78
CA ARG A 356 -14.15 1.75 -5.87
C ARG A 356 -12.65 2.01 -5.66
N LEU A 357 -11.93 2.41 -6.70
CA LEU A 357 -10.53 2.78 -6.58
C LEU A 357 -10.34 3.99 -5.66
N ILE A 358 -11.16 5.02 -5.82
CA ILE A 358 -11.10 6.22 -4.97
C ILE A 358 -11.50 5.88 -3.52
N GLU A 359 -12.53 5.05 -3.31
CA GLU A 359 -12.92 4.58 -1.98
C GLU A 359 -11.77 3.82 -1.28
N LEU A 360 -11.12 2.93 -2.02
CA LEU A 360 -10.04 2.09 -1.52
C LEU A 360 -8.78 2.87 -1.15
N THR A 361 -8.48 3.91 -1.91
CA THR A 361 -7.28 4.76 -1.72
C THR A 361 -7.52 5.93 -0.76
N ALA A 362 -8.79 6.25 -0.45
CA ALA A 362 -9.23 7.30 0.48
C ALA A 362 -8.34 8.56 0.44
N PRO A 363 -8.22 9.24 -0.72
CA PRO A 363 -7.29 10.34 -0.90
C PRO A 363 -7.58 11.49 0.06
N ASP A 364 -6.53 12.10 0.59
CA ASP A 364 -6.58 13.26 1.49
C ASP A 364 -6.63 14.62 0.75
N HIS A 365 -6.68 14.58 -0.59
CA HIS A 365 -6.72 15.73 -1.48
C HIS A 365 -7.83 15.58 -2.54
N PRO A 366 -8.30 16.67 -3.16
CA PRO A 366 -9.21 16.61 -4.28
C PRO A 366 -8.60 15.85 -5.46
N VAL A 367 -9.34 14.89 -6.03
CA VAL A 367 -8.90 14.09 -7.18
C VAL A 367 -9.77 14.40 -8.40
N ASP A 368 -9.15 14.44 -9.58
CA ASP A 368 -9.91 14.56 -10.83
C ASP A 368 -10.51 13.21 -11.22
N ARG A 369 -11.75 12.98 -10.74
CA ARG A 369 -12.51 11.76 -11.06
C ARG A 369 -12.71 11.52 -12.55
N ARG A 370 -12.75 12.60 -13.38
CA ARG A 370 -12.93 12.46 -14.82
C ARG A 370 -11.66 11.96 -15.48
N ALA A 371 -10.51 12.51 -15.09
CA ALA A 371 -9.21 12.06 -15.58
C ALA A 371 -8.95 10.59 -15.20
N ILE A 372 -9.19 10.20 -13.94
CA ILE A 372 -9.06 8.81 -13.49
C ILE A 372 -9.98 7.88 -14.28
N ARG A 373 -11.25 8.25 -14.45
CA ARG A 373 -12.21 7.44 -15.21
C ARG A 373 -11.79 7.26 -16.67
N HIS A 374 -11.36 8.32 -17.33
CA HIS A 374 -10.91 8.25 -18.73
C HIS A 374 -9.72 7.30 -18.90
N GLU A 375 -8.79 7.32 -17.95
CA GLU A 375 -7.66 6.42 -17.96
C GLU A 375 -8.07 4.96 -17.72
N ILE A 376 -9.01 4.74 -16.80
CA ILE A 376 -9.61 3.41 -16.55
C ILE A 376 -10.38 2.93 -17.78
N GLU A 377 -11.13 3.79 -18.47
CA GLU A 377 -11.81 3.46 -19.75
C GLU A 377 -10.79 2.96 -20.78
N ARG A 378 -9.69 3.69 -20.95
CA ARG A 378 -8.58 3.31 -21.84
C ARG A 378 -7.94 1.97 -21.45
N MET A 379 -7.72 1.74 -20.16
CA MET A 379 -7.20 0.46 -19.66
C MET A 379 -8.17 -0.69 -19.95
N LEU A 380 -9.46 -0.50 -19.72
CA LEU A 380 -10.47 -1.52 -20.01
C LEU A 380 -10.55 -1.83 -21.51
N GLU A 381 -10.49 -0.83 -22.39
CA GLU A 381 -10.41 -1.05 -23.85
C GLU A 381 -9.18 -1.86 -24.25
N LEU A 382 -8.00 -1.56 -23.66
CA LEU A 382 -6.77 -2.29 -23.96
C LEU A 382 -6.78 -3.74 -23.46
N TYR A 383 -7.42 -4.00 -22.33
CA TYR A 383 -7.32 -5.30 -21.65
C TYR A 383 -8.57 -6.19 -21.81
N VAL A 384 -9.76 -5.62 -22.01
CA VAL A 384 -11.02 -6.38 -22.09
C VAL A 384 -11.44 -6.67 -23.53
N ASP A 385 -11.15 -5.78 -24.50
CA ASP A 385 -11.44 -6.00 -25.92
C ASP A 385 -10.47 -6.99 -26.61
N VAL A 386 -9.28 -7.17 -26.07
CA VAL A 386 -8.40 -8.29 -26.41
C VAL A 386 -8.93 -9.49 -25.66
N SER A 387 -9.52 -10.48 -26.34
CA SER A 387 -10.20 -11.64 -25.74
C SER A 387 -9.57 -12.02 -24.38
N LEU A 388 -10.38 -12.20 -23.35
CA LEU A 388 -9.96 -12.50 -21.96
C LEU A 388 -8.84 -13.56 -21.89
N GLU A 389 -8.72 -14.42 -22.93
CA GLU A 389 -7.68 -15.44 -23.09
C GLU A 389 -6.25 -14.88 -23.25
N LYS A 390 -6.08 -13.58 -23.56
CA LYS A 390 -4.76 -12.94 -23.75
C LYS A 390 -4.47 -11.86 -22.71
N LEU A 391 -5.35 -11.67 -21.75
CA LEU A 391 -5.20 -10.69 -20.70
C LEU A 391 -4.01 -11.07 -19.81
N ARG A 392 -2.97 -10.24 -19.81
CA ARG A 392 -1.90 -10.30 -18.81
C ARG A 392 -2.30 -9.45 -17.60
N PHE A 393 -2.76 -10.14 -16.58
CA PHE A 393 -3.25 -9.50 -15.36
C PHE A 393 -2.14 -8.67 -14.65
N GLY A 394 -0.90 -9.15 -14.69
CA GLY A 394 0.26 -8.44 -14.15
C GLY A 394 0.53 -7.09 -14.84
N ASP A 395 0.32 -7.01 -16.16
CA ASP A 395 0.46 -5.74 -16.90
C ASP A 395 -0.65 -4.76 -16.50
N ALA A 396 -1.90 -5.24 -16.40
CA ALA A 396 -3.04 -4.43 -15.94
C ALA A 396 -2.86 -3.90 -14.51
N ILE A 397 -2.31 -4.73 -13.60
CA ILE A 397 -1.97 -4.30 -12.23
C ILE A 397 -0.87 -3.23 -12.28
N THR A 398 0.14 -3.40 -13.11
CA THR A 398 1.25 -2.44 -13.22
C THR A 398 0.74 -1.07 -13.67
N ASP A 399 -0.12 -1.04 -14.69
CA ASP A 399 -0.74 0.19 -15.19
C ASP A 399 -1.67 0.82 -14.14
N LEU A 400 -2.43 0.00 -13.40
CA LEU A 400 -3.25 0.48 -12.29
C LEU A 400 -2.42 1.13 -11.19
N LEU A 401 -1.30 0.50 -10.79
CA LEU A 401 -0.40 1.07 -9.78
C LEU A 401 0.28 2.35 -10.28
N GLU A 402 0.57 2.43 -11.58
CA GLU A 402 1.11 3.66 -12.19
C GLU A 402 0.07 4.79 -12.22
N LEU A 403 -1.20 4.49 -12.52
CA LEU A 403 -2.31 5.43 -12.41
C LEU A 403 -2.44 5.94 -10.97
N VAL A 404 -2.45 5.04 -9.99
CA VAL A 404 -2.51 5.38 -8.56
C VAL A 404 -1.37 6.33 -8.17
N ARG A 405 -0.15 6.07 -8.63
CA ARG A 405 1.01 6.92 -8.40
C ARG A 405 0.87 8.30 -9.07
N ARG A 406 0.48 8.32 -10.34
CA ARG A 406 0.34 9.57 -11.12
C ARG A 406 -0.70 10.49 -10.51
N GLU A 407 -1.80 9.94 -10.05
CA GLU A 407 -2.89 10.68 -9.41
C GLU A 407 -2.66 10.90 -7.90
N ARG A 408 -1.46 10.56 -7.40
CA ARG A 408 -1.06 10.69 -5.98
C ARG A 408 -2.02 10.02 -5.00
N LEU A 409 -2.65 8.94 -5.43
CA LEU A 409 -3.50 8.13 -4.57
C LEU A 409 -2.64 7.25 -3.66
N ARG A 410 -3.13 6.96 -2.46
CA ARG A 410 -2.40 6.11 -1.48
C ARG A 410 -3.01 4.71 -1.44
N MET A 411 -2.38 3.77 -2.13
CA MET A 411 -2.80 2.36 -2.06
C MET A 411 -2.38 1.77 -0.70
N PRO A 412 -3.31 1.14 0.04
CA PRO A 412 -2.95 0.38 1.25
C PRO A 412 -1.87 -0.67 0.97
N GLY A 413 -0.85 -0.76 1.83
CA GLY A 413 0.30 -1.66 1.63
C GLY A 413 -0.08 -3.12 1.43
N VAL A 414 -1.08 -3.60 2.18
CA VAL A 414 -1.61 -4.98 2.03
C VAL A 414 -2.17 -5.27 0.63
N LEU A 415 -2.69 -4.26 -0.06
CA LEU A 415 -3.19 -4.42 -1.43
C LEU A 415 -2.06 -4.47 -2.45
N VAL A 416 -1.01 -3.68 -2.25
CA VAL A 416 0.19 -3.75 -3.08
C VAL A 416 0.81 -5.14 -2.97
N GLU A 417 0.90 -5.71 -1.76
CA GLU A 417 1.37 -7.09 -1.54
C GLU A 417 0.45 -8.13 -2.18
N PHE A 418 -0.87 -7.96 -2.06
CA PHE A 418 -1.83 -8.86 -2.68
C PHE A 418 -1.72 -8.84 -4.22
N PHE A 419 -1.67 -7.67 -4.83
CA PHE A 419 -1.50 -7.54 -6.28
C PHE A 419 -0.16 -8.09 -6.75
N LYS A 420 0.92 -7.88 -5.98
CA LYS A 420 2.22 -8.49 -6.26
C LYS A 420 2.13 -10.03 -6.24
N ALA A 421 1.48 -10.60 -5.23
CA ALA A 421 1.31 -12.04 -5.12
C ALA A 421 0.50 -12.60 -6.31
N MET A 422 -0.54 -11.89 -6.75
CA MET A 422 -1.33 -12.27 -7.93
C MET A 422 -0.49 -12.23 -9.22
N ALA A 423 0.28 -11.17 -9.44
CA ALA A 423 1.16 -11.04 -10.61
C ALA A 423 2.26 -12.12 -10.63
N MET A 424 2.85 -12.43 -9.46
CA MET A 424 3.81 -13.54 -9.34
C MET A 424 3.15 -14.89 -9.62
N CYS A 425 1.95 -15.12 -9.09
CA CYS A 425 1.16 -16.32 -9.35
C CYS A 425 0.93 -16.49 -10.85
N GLU A 426 0.44 -15.45 -11.55
CA GLU A 426 0.26 -15.47 -13.01
C GLU A 426 1.54 -15.84 -13.75
N GLY A 427 2.67 -15.21 -13.39
CA GLY A 427 3.97 -15.53 -14.01
C GLY A 427 4.37 -16.99 -13.83
N ILE A 428 4.11 -17.59 -12.67
CA ILE A 428 4.36 -19.01 -12.42
C ILE A 428 3.43 -19.89 -13.26
N LEU A 429 2.13 -19.54 -13.33
CA LEU A 429 1.16 -20.30 -14.12
C LEU A 429 1.56 -20.34 -15.59
N GLN A 430 1.94 -19.20 -16.17
CA GLN A 430 2.41 -19.08 -17.54
C GLN A 430 3.71 -19.87 -17.80
N ALA A 431 4.61 -19.93 -16.80
CA ALA A 431 5.84 -20.72 -16.91
C ALA A 431 5.56 -22.24 -16.90
N ILE A 432 4.58 -22.70 -16.12
CA ILE A 432 4.20 -24.10 -15.99
C ILE A 432 3.31 -24.55 -17.17
N ASP A 433 2.30 -23.76 -17.48
CA ASP A 433 1.29 -24.02 -18.50
C ASP A 433 1.02 -22.74 -19.30
N PRO A 434 1.76 -22.51 -20.41
CA PRO A 434 1.61 -21.30 -21.23
C PRO A 434 0.21 -21.10 -21.83
N ASP A 435 -0.59 -22.16 -21.92
CA ASP A 435 -1.96 -22.11 -22.42
C ASP A 435 -2.97 -21.73 -21.32
N SER A 436 -2.52 -21.61 -20.06
CA SER A 436 -3.39 -21.25 -18.93
C SER A 436 -3.69 -19.75 -18.92
N ASN A 437 -4.95 -19.41 -18.66
CA ASN A 437 -5.39 -18.03 -18.45
C ASN A 437 -5.68 -17.79 -16.96
N PHE A 438 -5.05 -16.79 -16.38
CA PHE A 438 -5.24 -16.43 -14.96
C PHE A 438 -6.70 -16.02 -14.66
N ALA A 439 -7.37 -15.37 -15.61
CA ALA A 439 -8.76 -14.95 -15.47
C ALA A 439 -9.72 -16.13 -15.23
N ASP A 440 -9.45 -17.31 -15.85
CA ASP A 440 -10.28 -18.51 -15.69
C ASP A 440 -10.28 -19.05 -14.25
N TYR A 441 -9.20 -18.80 -13.51
CA TYR A 441 -9.11 -19.18 -12.10
C TYR A 441 -9.74 -18.13 -11.18
N LEU A 442 -9.69 -16.87 -11.57
CA LEU A 442 -10.20 -15.75 -10.78
C LEU A 442 -11.73 -15.61 -10.86
N GLU A 443 -12.31 -15.75 -12.07
CA GLU A 443 -13.75 -15.55 -12.32
C GLU A 443 -14.66 -16.39 -11.41
N PRO A 444 -14.46 -17.70 -11.22
CA PRO A 444 -15.32 -18.50 -10.35
C PRO A 444 -15.30 -18.03 -8.89
N MET A 445 -14.14 -17.54 -8.41
CA MET A 445 -13.99 -17.07 -7.05
C MET A 445 -14.69 -15.73 -6.82
N VAL A 446 -14.54 -14.80 -7.77
CA VAL A 446 -15.26 -13.51 -7.74
C VAL A 446 -16.77 -13.74 -7.85
N ARG A 447 -17.21 -14.65 -8.72
CA ARG A 447 -18.63 -15.02 -8.86
C ARG A 447 -19.20 -15.61 -7.56
N LYS A 448 -18.46 -16.48 -6.86
CA LYS A 448 -18.84 -17.04 -5.57
C LYS A 448 -18.99 -15.95 -4.53
N LEU A 449 -18.00 -15.04 -4.42
CA LEU A 449 -18.05 -13.91 -3.49
C LEU A 449 -19.25 -12.98 -3.75
N THR A 450 -19.51 -12.68 -5.02
CA THR A 450 -20.67 -11.83 -5.38
C THR A 450 -21.98 -12.53 -5.08
N TYR A 451 -22.06 -13.84 -5.34
CA TYR A 451 -23.25 -14.62 -4.99
C TYR A 451 -23.47 -14.65 -3.46
N ASP A 452 -22.44 -14.96 -2.68
CA ASP A 452 -22.50 -14.98 -1.21
C ASP A 452 -22.80 -13.59 -0.64
N ALA A 453 -22.35 -12.53 -1.33
CA ALA A 453 -22.63 -11.16 -0.95
C ALA A 453 -24.09 -10.72 -1.21
N PHE A 454 -24.71 -11.20 -2.29
CA PHE A 454 -26.03 -10.71 -2.73
C PHE A 454 -27.17 -11.73 -2.53
N VAL A 455 -26.88 -13.01 -2.40
CA VAL A 455 -27.91 -14.09 -2.39
C VAL A 455 -27.69 -15.07 -1.23
N GLY A 456 -26.51 -15.09 -0.61
CA GLY A 456 -26.16 -16.06 0.43
C GLY A 456 -26.91 -15.88 1.75
N PRO A 457 -26.83 -16.88 2.67
CA PRO A 457 -27.50 -16.85 3.98
C PRO A 457 -27.14 -15.61 4.81
N GLN A 458 -25.99 -14.99 4.53
CA GLN A 458 -25.56 -13.74 5.16
C GLN A 458 -26.39 -12.52 4.77
N LEU A 459 -27.26 -12.61 3.74
CA LEU A 459 -28.16 -11.51 3.37
C LEU A 459 -29.16 -11.21 4.50
N LEU A 460 -29.71 -12.24 5.13
CA LEU A 460 -30.64 -12.08 6.25
C LEU A 460 -29.95 -11.45 7.47
N ASP A 461 -28.73 -11.84 7.78
CA ASP A 461 -27.94 -11.24 8.85
C ASP A 461 -27.61 -9.78 8.55
N ARG A 462 -27.25 -9.47 7.30
CA ARG A 462 -26.98 -8.08 6.85
C ARG A 462 -28.24 -7.22 6.85
N LEU A 463 -29.38 -7.75 6.41
CA LEU A 463 -30.65 -7.04 6.50
C LEU A 463 -31.03 -6.77 7.95
N ARG A 464 -30.75 -7.72 8.84
CA ARG A 464 -30.95 -7.54 10.28
C ARG A 464 -30.00 -6.49 10.86
N ASP A 465 -28.72 -6.56 10.53
CA ASP A 465 -27.72 -5.57 10.96
C ASP A 465 -28.02 -4.18 10.38
N SER A 466 -28.39 -4.10 9.11
CA SER A 466 -28.82 -2.84 8.47
C SER A 466 -30.13 -2.30 9.08
N ALA A 467 -31.04 -3.17 9.49
CA ALA A 467 -32.25 -2.76 10.19
C ALA A 467 -31.94 -2.27 11.61
N VAL A 468 -30.98 -2.89 12.30
CA VAL A 468 -30.48 -2.43 13.61
C VAL A 468 -29.76 -1.10 13.47
N ASP A 469 -28.89 -0.97 12.46
CA ASP A 469 -28.19 0.29 12.16
C ASP A 469 -29.16 1.41 11.77
N ALA A 470 -30.17 1.12 10.95
CA ALA A 470 -31.25 2.06 10.62
C ALA A 470 -32.05 2.46 11.85
N ALA A 471 -32.37 1.51 12.74
CA ALA A 471 -33.04 1.78 14.00
C ALA A 471 -32.14 2.64 14.93
N GLN A 472 -30.86 2.36 15.02
CA GLN A 472 -29.91 3.18 15.78
C GLN A 472 -29.72 4.56 15.17
N LEU A 473 -29.65 4.68 13.84
CA LEU A 473 -29.65 5.96 13.13
C LEU A 473 -30.92 6.75 13.45
N THR A 474 -32.09 6.11 13.43
CA THR A 474 -33.36 6.77 13.74
C THR A 474 -33.39 7.29 15.18
N ILE A 475 -32.79 6.57 16.13
CA ILE A 475 -32.68 7.01 17.54
C ILE A 475 -31.62 8.11 17.69
N GLN A 476 -30.53 8.08 16.92
CA GLN A 476 -29.44 9.06 17.00
C GLN A 476 -29.67 10.31 16.14
N LEU A 477 -30.54 10.22 15.13
CA LEU A 477 -30.81 11.33 14.22
C LEU A 477 -31.30 12.61 14.96
N PRO A 478 -32.23 12.54 15.94
CA PRO A 478 -32.63 13.73 16.69
C PRO A 478 -31.44 14.37 17.41
N HIS A 479 -30.60 13.59 18.08
CA HIS A 479 -29.44 14.11 18.79
C HIS A 479 -28.34 14.67 17.88
N ARG A 480 -28.20 14.14 16.66
CA ARG A 480 -27.27 14.68 15.66
C ARG A 480 -27.81 15.98 15.06
N ILE A 481 -29.10 16.04 14.80
CA ILE A 481 -29.81 17.26 14.32
C ILE A 481 -29.75 18.35 15.38
N ASP A 482 -30.04 18.06 16.64
CA ASP A 482 -29.93 19.00 17.75
C ASP A 482 -28.52 19.54 17.92
N ARG A 483 -27.49 18.69 17.72
CA ARG A 483 -26.08 19.11 17.79
C ARG A 483 -25.74 20.06 16.64
N VAL A 484 -26.14 19.73 15.41
CA VAL A 484 -25.92 20.57 14.23
C VAL A 484 -26.70 21.89 14.36
N LEU A 485 -27.95 21.85 14.79
CA LEU A 485 -28.74 23.05 15.05
C LEU A 485 -28.14 23.90 16.17
N GLY A 486 -27.67 23.26 17.24
CA GLY A 486 -26.97 23.97 18.32
C GLY A 486 -25.62 24.56 17.91
N ASP A 487 -24.91 23.97 16.94
CA ASP A 487 -23.68 24.54 16.37
C ASP A 487 -23.98 25.68 15.38
N VAL A 488 -25.10 25.62 14.66
CA VAL A 488 -25.63 26.71 13.83
C VAL A 488 -26.06 27.89 14.71
N GLU A 489 -26.84 27.65 15.79
CA GLU A 489 -27.28 28.69 16.72
C GLU A 489 -26.10 29.37 17.43
N ARG A 490 -25.03 28.64 17.72
CA ARG A 490 -23.79 29.18 18.35
C ARG A 490 -22.85 29.84 17.35
N GLY A 491 -23.15 29.83 16.05
CA GLY A 491 -22.29 30.41 15.01
C GLY A 491 -20.96 29.64 14.78
N ASN A 492 -20.88 28.41 15.28
CA ASN A 492 -19.65 27.60 15.21
C ASN A 492 -19.59 26.68 13.98
N LEU A 493 -20.59 26.74 13.09
CA LEU A 493 -20.61 25.90 11.89
C LEU A 493 -19.60 26.43 10.88
N ARG A 494 -18.41 25.83 10.84
CA ARG A 494 -17.44 26.03 9.78
C ARG A 494 -17.74 25.03 8.65
N VAL A 495 -18.55 25.46 7.68
CA VAL A 495 -18.78 24.69 6.46
C VAL A 495 -17.60 24.97 5.51
N TRP A 496 -16.74 24.02 5.33
CA TRP A 496 -15.74 24.04 4.26
C TRP A 496 -16.41 23.53 2.98
N ALA A 497 -17.14 24.43 2.31
CA ALA A 497 -17.65 24.15 0.97
C ALA A 497 -16.54 24.48 -0.03
N HIS A 498 -15.92 23.47 -0.61
CA HIS A 498 -15.07 23.65 -1.79
C HIS A 498 -16.00 23.79 -2.98
N ILE A 499 -16.38 25.03 -3.29
CA ILE A 499 -17.20 25.32 -4.47
C ILE A 499 -16.20 25.55 -5.62
N GLU A 500 -15.98 24.53 -6.42
CA GLU A 500 -15.31 24.69 -7.71
C GLU A 500 -16.17 25.58 -8.60
N ASN A 501 -15.60 26.68 -9.10
CA ASN A 501 -16.23 27.67 -9.97
C ASN A 501 -17.33 28.53 -9.35
N ILE A 502 -16.97 29.37 -8.38
CA ILE A 502 -17.85 30.47 -7.90
C ILE A 502 -18.01 31.57 -8.96
N ASP A 503 -17.05 31.75 -9.84
CA ASP A 503 -17.01 32.83 -10.83
C ASP A 503 -18.30 33.02 -11.66
N PRO A 504 -18.95 31.97 -12.20
CA PRO A 504 -20.22 32.18 -12.93
C PRO A 504 -21.39 32.53 -12.02
N ILE A 505 -21.36 32.11 -10.75
CA ILE A 505 -22.41 32.43 -9.77
C ILE A 505 -22.26 33.86 -9.29
N VAL A 506 -21.04 34.29 -8.98
CA VAL A 506 -20.72 35.66 -8.56
C VAL A 506 -21.06 36.65 -9.69
N LYS A 507 -20.68 36.37 -10.93
CA LYS A 507 -21.01 37.18 -12.10
C LYS A 507 -22.54 37.28 -12.31
N ARG A 508 -23.29 36.21 -12.09
CA ARG A 508 -24.77 36.26 -12.16
C ARG A 508 -25.38 37.10 -11.03
N LEU A 509 -24.84 36.98 -9.80
CA LEU A 509 -25.25 37.80 -8.67
C LEU A 509 -24.90 39.28 -8.88
N GLU A 510 -23.73 39.62 -9.37
CA GLU A 510 -23.34 41.00 -9.72
C GLU A 510 -24.26 41.59 -10.78
N HIS A 511 -24.63 40.84 -11.81
CA HIS A 511 -25.57 41.26 -12.83
C HIS A 511 -27.00 41.44 -12.27
N LEU A 512 -27.43 40.60 -11.33
CA LEU A 512 -28.73 40.72 -10.67
C LEU A 512 -28.80 41.97 -9.75
N VAL A 513 -27.73 42.20 -8.98
CA VAL A 513 -27.62 43.39 -8.10
C VAL A 513 -27.54 44.69 -8.91
N ALA A 514 -26.74 44.70 -9.99
CA ALA A 514 -26.66 45.86 -10.86
C ALA A 514 -28.02 46.21 -11.51
N ARG A 515 -28.78 45.18 -11.93
CA ARG A 515 -30.13 45.35 -12.48
C ARG A 515 -31.17 45.82 -11.44
N SER A 516 -31.16 45.25 -10.24
CA SER A 516 -32.07 45.68 -9.16
C SER A 516 -31.80 47.13 -8.76
N ASN A 517 -30.53 47.55 -8.70
CA ASN A 517 -30.18 48.95 -8.43
C ASN A 517 -30.65 49.90 -9.52
N ALA A 518 -30.55 49.51 -10.80
CA ALA A 518 -31.07 50.31 -11.92
C ALA A 518 -32.62 50.47 -11.85
N THR A 519 -33.31 49.38 -11.51
CA THR A 519 -34.79 49.41 -11.37
C THR A 519 -35.25 50.27 -10.19
N ILE A 520 -34.55 50.17 -9.06
CA ILE A 520 -34.82 50.98 -7.87
C ILE A 520 -34.56 52.46 -8.14
N LEU A 521 -33.44 52.77 -8.84
CA LEU A 521 -33.13 54.15 -9.22
C LEU A 521 -34.16 54.72 -10.18
N ALA A 522 -34.61 53.95 -11.17
CA ALA A 522 -35.67 54.36 -12.10
C ALA A 522 -37.00 54.61 -11.35
N ALA A 523 -37.39 53.72 -10.43
CA ALA A 523 -38.58 53.90 -9.61
C ALA A 523 -38.48 55.15 -8.70
N ALA A 524 -37.31 55.37 -8.08
CA ALA A 524 -37.05 56.56 -7.27
C ALA A 524 -37.12 57.85 -8.10
N CYS A 525 -36.59 57.85 -9.33
CA CYS A 525 -36.72 58.98 -10.25
C CYS A 525 -38.18 59.25 -10.65
N ILE A 526 -38.97 58.21 -10.91
CA ILE A 526 -40.40 58.35 -11.26
C ILE A 526 -41.15 58.93 -10.08
N VAL A 527 -40.93 58.41 -8.84
CA VAL A 527 -41.59 58.92 -7.64
C VAL A 527 -41.14 60.37 -7.33
N GLY A 528 -39.85 60.65 -7.45
CA GLY A 528 -39.32 62.00 -7.29
C GLY A 528 -39.87 62.99 -8.30
N LEU A 529 -40.00 62.57 -9.56
CA LEU A 529 -40.65 63.40 -10.60
C LEU A 529 -42.14 63.65 -10.31
N ALA A 530 -42.84 62.61 -9.86
CA ALA A 530 -44.26 62.72 -9.49
C ALA A 530 -44.47 63.71 -8.31
N LEU A 531 -43.61 63.67 -7.29
CA LEU A 531 -43.63 64.60 -6.16
C LEU A 531 -43.29 66.03 -6.58
N VAL A 532 -42.27 66.24 -7.43
CA VAL A 532 -41.99 67.58 -7.95
C VAL A 532 -43.14 68.12 -8.76
N LEU A 533 -43.81 67.32 -9.57
CA LEU A 533 -44.96 67.73 -10.37
C LEU A 533 -46.21 68.01 -9.53
N GLN A 534 -46.33 67.47 -8.32
CA GLN A 534 -47.42 67.77 -7.40
C GLN A 534 -47.33 69.21 -6.83
N PHE A 535 -46.06 69.69 -6.62
CA PHE A 535 -45.82 71.00 -6.01
C PHE A 535 -45.53 72.11 -7.01
N TYR A 536 -45.04 71.78 -8.22
CA TYR A 536 -44.61 72.74 -9.25
C TYR A 536 -45.37 72.46 -10.54
N ARG A 537 -46.37 73.39 -10.94
CA ARG A 537 -47.18 73.29 -12.15
C ARG A 537 -46.88 74.40 -13.14
N PRO A 538 -45.89 74.31 -14.01
CA PRO A 538 -45.60 75.29 -15.04
C PRO A 538 -46.66 75.22 -16.15
N HIS A 539 -46.98 76.37 -16.78
CA HIS A 539 -47.96 76.46 -17.88
C HIS A 539 -47.50 75.67 -19.12
N GLY A 540 -48.40 74.84 -19.67
CA GLY A 540 -48.09 74.03 -20.90
C GLY A 540 -47.50 72.62 -20.71
N TRP A 541 -47.37 72.16 -19.49
CA TRP A 541 -46.69 70.89 -19.16
C TRP A 541 -47.49 69.59 -19.45
N GLN A 542 -48.84 69.74 -19.64
CA GLN A 542 -49.71 68.55 -19.80
C GLN A 542 -49.42 67.72 -21.04
N ALA A 543 -48.91 68.33 -22.12
CA ALA A 543 -48.53 67.64 -23.34
C ALA A 543 -47.21 66.80 -23.17
N TRP A 544 -46.30 67.25 -22.32
CA TRP A 544 -45.01 66.60 -22.13
C TRP A 544 -45.04 65.45 -21.13
N ILE A 545 -45.93 65.45 -20.15
CA ILE A 545 -46.11 64.42 -19.17
C ILE A 545 -46.51 63.08 -19.82
N GLY A 546 -47.43 63.14 -20.76
CA GLY A 546 -47.89 61.96 -21.49
C GLY A 546 -46.70 61.31 -22.25
N VAL A 547 -45.89 62.15 -22.89
CA VAL A 547 -44.69 61.65 -23.64
C VAL A 547 -43.64 61.04 -22.71
N VAL A 548 -43.32 61.71 -21.61
CA VAL A 548 -42.29 61.19 -20.65
C VAL A 548 -42.83 59.93 -19.94
N PHE A 549 -44.12 59.88 -19.58
CA PHE A 549 -44.70 58.67 -18.99
C PHE A 549 -44.67 57.49 -19.95
N TRP A 550 -45.08 57.69 -21.22
CA TRP A 550 -45.07 56.60 -22.18
C TRP A 550 -43.61 56.15 -22.58
N ILE A 551 -42.62 57.05 -22.59
CA ILE A 551 -41.24 56.72 -22.76
C ILE A 551 -40.74 55.87 -21.59
N ALA A 552 -41.05 56.21 -20.33
CA ALA A 552 -40.69 55.46 -19.15
C ALA A 552 -41.32 54.04 -19.14
N VAL A 553 -42.60 53.95 -19.52
CA VAL A 553 -43.31 52.66 -19.65
C VAL A 553 -42.70 51.82 -20.78
N ALA A 554 -42.37 52.42 -21.92
CA ALA A 554 -41.72 51.71 -23.04
C ALA A 554 -40.33 51.16 -22.66
N VAL A 555 -39.52 51.97 -21.97
CA VAL A 555 -38.17 51.52 -21.47
C VAL A 555 -38.34 50.38 -20.48
N ALA A 556 -39.27 50.45 -19.51
CA ALA A 556 -39.54 49.39 -18.54
C ALA A 556 -40.05 48.10 -19.23
N ALA A 557 -40.90 48.22 -20.24
CA ALA A 557 -41.44 47.09 -21.00
C ALA A 557 -40.35 46.41 -21.84
N ILE A 558 -39.44 47.18 -22.49
CA ILE A 558 -38.31 46.68 -23.25
C ILE A 558 -37.34 45.92 -22.30
N ASP A 559 -37.05 46.48 -21.14
CA ASP A 559 -36.15 45.84 -20.18
C ASP A 559 -36.77 44.55 -19.58
N TYR A 560 -38.09 44.54 -19.33
CA TYR A 560 -38.81 43.33 -18.93
C TYR A 560 -38.77 42.23 -19.99
N VAL A 561 -39.01 42.56 -21.27
CA VAL A 561 -38.96 41.61 -22.38
C VAL A 561 -37.55 41.08 -22.58
N ARG A 562 -36.51 41.93 -22.51
CA ARG A 562 -35.09 41.53 -22.55
C ARG A 562 -34.75 40.58 -21.41
N THR A 563 -35.27 40.81 -20.22
CA THR A 563 -35.02 39.96 -19.04
C THR A 563 -35.68 38.59 -19.21
N MET A 564 -36.92 38.56 -19.72
CA MET A 564 -37.65 37.31 -20.03
C MET A 564 -36.99 36.49 -21.13
N LEU A 565 -36.43 37.12 -22.16
CA LEU A 565 -35.69 36.44 -23.23
C LEU A 565 -34.33 35.92 -22.78
N ALA A 566 -33.69 36.57 -21.80
CA ALA A 566 -32.42 36.11 -21.21
C ALA A 566 -32.61 34.94 -20.21
N LEU A 567 -33.80 34.76 -19.64
CA LEU A 567 -34.15 33.62 -18.79
C LEU A 567 -34.54 32.37 -19.59
N ARG A 568 -34.76 32.50 -20.90
CA ARG A 568 -35.08 31.37 -21.81
C ARG A 568 -33.85 30.78 -22.52
N LYS A 569 -32.66 31.38 -22.39
CA LYS A 569 -31.37 30.84 -22.83
C LYS A 569 -30.54 30.34 -21.63
#